data_045cbb897663235747408ccba44fd941
#
_entry.id   045cbb897663235747408ccba44fd941
#
_cell.length_a   1.000
_cell.length_b   1.000
_cell.length_c   1.000
_cell.angle_alpha   90.00
_cell.angle_beta   90.00
_cell.angle_gamma   90.00
#
_symmetry.space_group_name_H-M   'P 1'
#
loop_
_entity.id
_entity.type
_entity.pdbx_description
1 polymer ?
#
loop_
_entity_poly.entity_id
_entity_poly.type
_entity_poly.pdbx_seq_one_letter_code
_entity_poly.pdbx_strand_id
1 'polypeptide(L)'
;SAIPIGTIFGLVVTPLLILEYGWELAFYLYGGLGFVWYYFWNRIVESTPKQDKNISTEELNFIVENAPASENAEALPFSKWRSNLPLWAITVAHFCNNYSLFVFLSWLPIFIKDGLGVPMAAVGLLAMLPHIASFLFLNIGGYFADFLTNKGIKLLTVRKLCNSIAFGGSGICLCIVPELESVAGIIAIMCLGNIFGGFSAGGFIVNHADIGPRHTGRLMGITNMIAALPGLVGGVLTGIILDVTNSWDIVFYVVAGITFFGGIFYLVFASTDKQFD
;
A
#
# COMPACT_ATOMS: atom_id res chain seq x y z
N SER A 1 0.34 -7.69 4.82
CA SER A 1 -1.14 -7.58 4.83
C SER A 1 -1.75 -7.07 6.14
N ALA A 2 -0.95 -6.60 7.12
CA ALA A 2 -1.48 -6.07 8.39
C ALA A 2 -2.26 -4.75 8.24
N ILE A 3 -1.83 -3.87 7.30
CA ILE A 3 -2.46 -2.56 7.08
C ILE A 3 -3.95 -2.68 6.73
N PRO A 4 -4.38 -3.46 5.73
CA PRO A 4 -5.80 -3.61 5.42
C PRO A 4 -6.63 -4.18 6.59
N ILE A 5 -6.09 -5.12 7.37
CA ILE A 5 -6.78 -5.67 8.54
C ILE A 5 -7.03 -4.56 9.58
N GLY A 6 -5.99 -3.77 9.90
CA GLY A 6 -6.12 -2.65 10.82
C GLY A 6 -7.13 -1.61 10.33
N THR A 7 -7.13 -1.32 9.03
CA THR A 7 -8.09 -0.40 8.40
C THR A 7 -9.53 -0.92 8.50
N ILE A 8 -9.77 -2.20 8.19
CA ILE A 8 -11.09 -2.84 8.31
C ILE A 8 -11.59 -2.75 9.76
N PHE A 9 -10.72 -3.13 10.72
CA PHE A 9 -11.05 -3.06 12.14
C PHE A 9 -11.41 -1.63 12.56
N GLY A 10 -10.61 -0.64 12.17
CA GLY A 10 -10.86 0.77 12.45
C GLY A 10 -12.19 1.26 11.86
N LEU A 11 -12.48 0.95 10.59
CA LEU A 11 -13.71 1.39 9.91
C LEU A 11 -14.99 0.78 10.52
N VAL A 12 -14.91 -0.41 11.10
CA VAL A 12 -16.06 -1.06 11.73
C VAL A 12 -16.22 -0.63 13.18
N VAL A 13 -15.14 -0.67 13.96
CA VAL A 13 -15.20 -0.48 15.41
C VAL A 13 -15.33 1.01 15.79
N THR A 14 -14.61 1.90 15.10
CA THR A 14 -14.60 3.32 15.48
C THR A 14 -15.99 3.98 15.44
N PRO A 15 -16.81 3.81 14.38
CA PRO A 15 -18.15 4.40 14.36
C PRO A 15 -19.05 3.89 15.49
N LEU A 16 -18.96 2.61 15.85
CA LEU A 16 -19.73 2.02 16.94
C LEU A 16 -19.34 2.64 18.29
N LEU A 17 -18.02 2.82 18.52
CA LEU A 17 -17.54 3.46 19.74
C LEU A 17 -18.01 4.90 19.84
N ILE A 18 -17.94 5.64 18.73
CA ILE A 18 -18.35 7.06 18.69
C ILE A 18 -19.85 7.21 18.98
N LEU A 19 -20.69 6.34 18.42
CA LEU A 19 -22.14 6.40 18.61
C LEU A 19 -22.56 6.13 20.05
N GLU A 20 -21.91 5.20 20.74
CA GLU A 20 -22.31 4.78 22.09
C GLU A 20 -21.55 5.52 23.21
N TYR A 21 -20.29 5.86 23.00
CA TYR A 21 -19.39 6.32 24.07
C TYR A 21 -18.65 7.61 23.78
N GLY A 22 -18.81 8.18 22.58
CA GLY A 22 -18.07 9.37 22.15
C GLY A 22 -16.74 9.04 21.49
N TRP A 23 -16.18 10.04 20.80
CA TRP A 23 -14.95 9.88 19.99
C TRP A 23 -13.68 9.66 20.84
N GLU A 24 -13.68 10.13 22.09
CA GLU A 24 -12.54 10.01 23.01
C GLU A 24 -12.17 8.56 23.31
N LEU A 25 -13.20 7.69 23.44
CA LEU A 25 -12.98 6.28 23.75
C LEU A 25 -12.20 5.56 22.65
N ALA A 26 -12.36 5.96 21.39
CA ALA A 26 -11.58 5.38 20.28
C ALA A 26 -10.07 5.59 20.50
N PHE A 27 -9.65 6.79 20.91
CA PHE A 27 -8.24 7.08 21.21
C PHE A 27 -7.73 6.29 22.41
N TYR A 28 -8.51 6.21 23.48
CA TYR A 28 -8.12 5.41 24.66
C TYR A 28 -8.02 3.92 24.34
N LEU A 29 -8.94 3.38 23.56
CA LEU A 29 -8.91 1.96 23.16
C LEU A 29 -7.69 1.65 22.31
N TYR A 30 -7.47 2.41 21.22
CA TYR A 30 -6.36 2.14 20.32
C TYR A 30 -5.01 2.43 20.97
N GLY A 31 -4.91 3.48 21.81
CA GLY A 31 -3.74 3.75 22.61
C GLY A 31 -3.46 2.62 23.60
N GLY A 32 -4.50 2.11 24.28
CA GLY A 32 -4.38 0.97 25.20
C GLY A 32 -3.90 -0.31 24.50
N LEU A 33 -4.46 -0.62 23.31
CA LEU A 33 -4.01 -1.75 22.49
C LEU A 33 -2.53 -1.60 22.11
N GLY A 34 -2.06 -0.38 21.85
CA GLY A 34 -0.65 -0.10 21.58
C GLY A 34 0.26 -0.48 22.76
N PHE A 35 -0.14 -0.19 24.01
CA PHE A 35 0.62 -0.62 25.19
C PHE A 35 0.61 -2.14 25.38
N VAL A 36 -0.51 -2.81 25.12
CA VAL A 36 -0.60 -4.27 25.15
C VAL A 36 0.34 -4.89 24.12
N TRP A 37 0.30 -4.37 22.88
CA TRP A 37 1.21 -4.80 21.82
C TRP A 37 2.67 -4.60 22.19
N TYR A 38 3.04 -3.41 22.73
CA TYR A 38 4.40 -3.09 23.18
C TYR A 38 4.91 -4.06 24.26
N TYR A 39 4.05 -4.45 25.20
CA TYR A 39 4.39 -5.43 26.21
C TYR A 39 4.78 -6.79 25.63
N PHE A 40 3.99 -7.29 24.66
CA PHE A 40 4.29 -8.56 23.99
C PHE A 40 5.50 -8.45 23.07
N TRP A 41 5.61 -7.33 22.33
CA TRP A 41 6.76 -7.07 21.48
C TRP A 41 8.08 -7.18 22.23
N ASN A 42 8.21 -6.48 23.34
CA ASN A 42 9.43 -6.49 24.16
C ASN A 42 9.76 -7.85 24.79
N ARG A 43 8.79 -8.78 24.82
CA ARG A 43 9.00 -10.12 25.37
C ARG A 43 9.34 -11.17 24.32
N ILE A 44 8.93 -10.95 23.10
CA ILE A 44 8.97 -11.97 22.03
C ILE A 44 10.02 -11.62 20.97
N VAL A 45 10.24 -10.32 20.69
CA VAL A 45 11.05 -9.92 19.55
C VAL A 45 12.47 -9.60 19.98
N GLU A 46 13.44 -10.23 19.33
CA GLU A 46 14.87 -9.97 19.48
C GLU A 46 15.42 -9.21 18.27
N SER A 47 16.49 -8.45 18.44
CA SER A 47 17.07 -7.63 17.37
C SER A 47 17.78 -8.45 16.30
N THR A 48 18.31 -9.60 16.67
CA THR A 48 19.01 -10.51 15.74
C THR A 48 18.67 -11.96 16.05
N PRO A 49 18.67 -12.86 15.04
CA PRO A 49 18.41 -14.28 15.28
C PRO A 49 19.33 -14.94 16.32
N LYS A 50 20.57 -14.43 16.45
CA LYS A 50 21.55 -14.94 17.43
C LYS A 50 21.16 -14.65 18.89
N GLN A 51 20.29 -13.65 19.12
CA GLN A 51 19.84 -13.26 20.45
C GLN A 51 18.58 -14.02 20.88
N ASP A 52 17.88 -14.65 19.93
CA ASP A 52 16.69 -15.45 20.25
C ASP A 52 17.10 -16.76 20.92
N LYS A 53 16.68 -16.90 22.17
CA LYS A 53 16.95 -18.09 23.01
C LYS A 53 16.17 -19.32 22.59
N ASN A 54 15.13 -19.14 21.81
CA ASN A 54 14.22 -20.21 21.39
C ASN A 54 14.52 -20.74 19.98
N ILE A 55 15.43 -20.11 19.24
CA ILE A 55 15.78 -20.51 17.89
C ILE A 55 16.56 -21.83 17.90
N SER A 56 16.24 -22.76 17.01
CA SER A 56 17.03 -23.98 16.85
C SER A 56 18.36 -23.68 16.15
N THR A 57 19.40 -24.48 16.43
CA THR A 57 20.71 -24.32 15.79
C THR A 57 20.64 -24.48 14.27
N GLU A 58 19.76 -25.37 13.80
CA GLU A 58 19.54 -25.62 12.38
C GLU A 58 18.91 -24.38 11.69
N GLU A 59 17.86 -23.81 12.29
CA GLU A 59 17.22 -22.59 11.80
C GLU A 59 18.16 -21.38 11.83
N LEU A 60 18.93 -21.23 12.92
CA LEU A 60 19.92 -20.16 13.02
C LEU A 60 20.97 -20.24 11.90
N ASN A 61 21.52 -21.43 11.65
CA ASN A 61 22.51 -21.64 10.59
C ASN A 61 21.88 -21.36 9.21
N PHE A 62 20.66 -21.85 8.97
CA PHE A 62 19.93 -21.59 7.73
C PHE A 62 19.74 -20.09 7.49
N ILE A 63 19.32 -19.33 8.53
CA ILE A 63 19.13 -17.88 8.41
C ILE A 63 20.48 -17.18 8.15
N VAL A 64 21.52 -17.51 8.91
CA VAL A 64 22.85 -16.86 8.80
C VAL A 64 23.49 -17.14 7.44
N GLU A 65 23.37 -18.35 6.91
CA GLU A 65 23.92 -18.73 5.59
C GLU A 65 23.18 -18.07 4.43
N ASN A 66 21.88 -17.86 4.55
CA ASN A 66 21.02 -17.34 3.47
C ASN A 66 20.67 -15.86 3.60
N ALA A 67 20.90 -15.24 4.77
CA ALA A 67 20.63 -13.82 4.96
C ALA A 67 21.69 -12.97 4.24
N PRO A 68 21.30 -11.96 3.47
CA PRO A 68 22.27 -11.00 2.94
C PRO A 68 22.99 -10.32 4.10
N ALA A 69 24.35 -10.28 4.05
CA ALA A 69 25.16 -9.65 5.08
C ALA A 69 24.84 -8.16 5.19
N SER A 70 23.93 -7.81 6.10
CA SER A 70 23.49 -6.42 6.30
C SER A 70 24.30 -5.69 7.38
N GLU A 71 25.08 -6.42 8.19
CA GLU A 71 25.74 -5.89 9.38
C GLU A 71 26.78 -4.77 9.08
N ASN A 72 27.28 -4.67 7.84
CA ASN A 72 28.29 -3.68 7.42
C ASN A 72 27.89 -2.90 6.15
N ALA A 73 26.61 -2.78 5.82
CA ALA A 73 26.19 -1.99 4.67
C ALA A 73 26.52 -0.50 4.92
N GLU A 74 27.46 0.04 4.15
CA GLU A 74 27.81 1.48 4.20
C GLU A 74 26.59 2.36 3.98
N ALA A 75 26.64 3.57 4.53
CA ALA A 75 25.56 4.54 4.30
C ALA A 75 25.45 4.83 2.79
N LEU A 76 24.23 4.74 2.25
CA LEU A 76 23.98 5.10 0.85
C LEU A 76 24.15 6.63 0.70
N PRO A 77 25.15 7.12 -0.05
CA PRO A 77 25.33 8.54 -0.23
C PRO A 77 24.18 9.11 -1.09
N PHE A 78 23.71 10.28 -0.72
CA PHE A 78 22.60 10.99 -1.41
C PHE A 78 22.81 11.08 -2.93
N SER A 79 24.05 11.27 -3.37
CA SER A 79 24.39 11.37 -4.80
C SER A 79 24.07 10.10 -5.58
N LYS A 80 24.20 8.91 -4.98
CA LYS A 80 23.95 7.63 -5.66
C LYS A 80 22.45 7.38 -5.91
N TRP A 81 21.59 7.72 -4.95
CA TRP A 81 20.16 7.47 -5.13
C TRP A 81 19.43 8.58 -5.87
N ARG A 82 19.91 9.84 -5.80
CA ARG A 82 19.28 10.97 -6.50
C ARG A 82 19.20 10.80 -8.01
N SER A 83 20.21 10.19 -8.63
CA SER A 83 20.29 9.98 -10.07
C SER A 83 19.90 8.60 -10.55
N ASN A 84 19.48 7.70 -9.63
CA ASN A 84 19.15 6.31 -9.96
C ASN A 84 17.70 6.21 -10.46
N LEU A 85 17.52 6.04 -11.77
CA LEU A 85 16.20 5.94 -12.40
C LEU A 85 15.38 4.72 -11.93
N PRO A 86 15.95 3.50 -11.75
CA PRO A 86 15.22 2.39 -11.16
C PRO A 86 14.66 2.67 -9.77
N LEU A 87 15.40 3.36 -8.91
CA LEU A 87 14.89 3.76 -7.60
C LEU A 87 13.77 4.81 -7.72
N TRP A 88 13.90 5.75 -8.64
CA TRP A 88 12.82 6.70 -8.91
C TRP A 88 11.58 6.03 -9.49
N ALA A 89 11.72 4.95 -10.30
CA ALA A 89 10.59 4.18 -10.77
C ALA A 89 9.78 3.58 -9.61
N ILE A 90 10.47 3.00 -8.63
CA ILE A 90 9.84 2.48 -7.42
C ILE A 90 9.23 3.63 -6.60
N THR A 91 9.96 4.74 -6.42
CA THR A 91 9.52 5.89 -5.62
C THR A 91 8.25 6.53 -6.18
N VAL A 92 8.19 6.74 -7.50
CA VAL A 92 7.03 7.31 -8.17
C VAL A 92 5.83 6.35 -8.11
N ALA A 93 6.06 5.05 -8.36
CA ALA A 93 5.00 4.06 -8.19
C ALA A 93 4.47 4.04 -6.75
N HIS A 94 5.35 4.06 -5.75
CA HIS A 94 4.97 4.09 -4.33
C HIS A 94 4.18 5.36 -3.99
N PHE A 95 4.63 6.53 -4.45
CA PHE A 95 3.92 7.80 -4.29
C PHE A 95 2.51 7.75 -4.88
N CYS A 96 2.38 7.31 -6.15
CA CYS A 96 1.10 7.28 -6.84
C CYS A 96 0.14 6.25 -6.24
N ASN A 97 0.65 5.09 -5.82
CA ASN A 97 -0.14 4.10 -5.09
C ASN A 97 -0.68 4.67 -3.77
N ASN A 98 0.18 5.32 -3.00
CA ASN A 98 -0.21 5.93 -1.73
C ASN A 98 -1.11 7.15 -1.91
N TYR A 99 -1.01 7.88 -3.01
CA TYR A 99 -1.95 8.97 -3.33
C TYR A 99 -3.39 8.42 -3.39
N SER A 100 -3.61 7.37 -4.17
CA SER A 100 -4.90 6.70 -4.24
C SER A 100 -5.34 6.16 -2.87
N LEU A 101 -4.43 5.49 -2.16
CA LEU A 101 -4.71 4.94 -0.82
C LEU A 101 -5.18 6.02 0.16
N PHE A 102 -4.43 7.13 0.31
CA PHE A 102 -4.76 8.17 1.30
C PHE A 102 -5.98 9.00 0.92
N VAL A 103 -6.18 9.27 -0.39
CA VAL A 103 -7.41 9.95 -0.84
C VAL A 103 -8.62 9.10 -0.48
N PHE A 104 -8.65 7.82 -0.83
CA PHE A 104 -9.83 6.99 -0.54
C PHE A 104 -9.94 6.60 0.94
N LEU A 105 -8.84 6.49 1.68
CA LEU A 105 -8.91 6.29 3.13
C LEU A 105 -9.64 7.45 3.83
N SER A 106 -9.40 8.69 3.38
CA SER A 106 -9.99 9.88 3.98
C SER A 106 -11.37 10.24 3.41
N TRP A 107 -11.54 10.10 2.10
CA TRP A 107 -12.69 10.65 1.39
C TRP A 107 -13.74 9.62 0.97
N LEU A 108 -13.42 8.32 0.95
CA LEU A 108 -14.39 7.29 0.57
C LEU A 108 -15.63 7.25 1.47
N PRO A 109 -15.53 7.34 2.81
CA PRO A 109 -16.71 7.41 3.65
C PRO A 109 -17.59 8.65 3.34
N ILE A 110 -16.96 9.80 3.07
CA ILE A 110 -17.64 11.04 2.71
C ILE A 110 -18.34 10.90 1.35
N PHE A 111 -17.64 10.35 0.37
CA PHE A 111 -18.22 10.07 -0.95
C PHE A 111 -19.44 9.13 -0.87
N ILE A 112 -19.34 8.04 -0.09
CA ILE A 112 -20.46 7.10 0.09
C ILE A 112 -21.65 7.81 0.74
N LYS A 113 -21.40 8.63 1.76
CA LYS A 113 -22.47 9.35 2.49
C LYS A 113 -23.05 10.50 1.66
N ASP A 114 -22.22 11.45 1.26
CA ASP A 114 -22.66 12.74 0.70
C ASP A 114 -22.74 12.70 -0.83
N GLY A 115 -21.87 11.92 -1.50
CA GLY A 115 -21.88 11.73 -2.95
C GLY A 115 -22.94 10.74 -3.42
N LEU A 116 -23.12 9.63 -2.69
CA LEU A 116 -24.07 8.57 -3.06
C LEU A 116 -25.37 8.60 -2.24
N GLY A 117 -25.49 9.48 -1.24
CA GLY A 117 -26.69 9.61 -0.41
C GLY A 117 -26.97 8.41 0.51
N VAL A 118 -25.94 7.59 0.83
CA VAL A 118 -26.10 6.39 1.65
C VAL A 118 -26.26 6.78 3.14
N PRO A 119 -27.24 6.18 3.87
CA PRO A 119 -27.39 6.41 5.29
C PRO A 119 -26.11 6.09 6.08
N MET A 120 -25.77 6.94 7.06
CA MET A 120 -24.53 6.85 7.86
C MET A 120 -24.29 5.44 8.45
N ALA A 121 -25.35 4.75 8.85
CA ALA A 121 -25.27 3.40 9.41
C ALA A 121 -24.68 2.35 8.45
N ALA A 122 -24.77 2.56 7.12
CA ALA A 122 -24.24 1.64 6.11
C ALA A 122 -22.87 2.06 5.56
N VAL A 123 -22.44 3.29 5.79
CA VAL A 123 -21.20 3.85 5.24
C VAL A 123 -19.97 3.00 5.61
N GLY A 124 -19.81 2.68 6.88
CA GLY A 124 -18.66 1.89 7.36
C GLY A 124 -18.59 0.50 6.73
N LEU A 125 -19.74 -0.17 6.59
CA LEU A 125 -19.83 -1.50 5.97
C LEU A 125 -19.47 -1.44 4.48
N LEU A 126 -19.92 -0.43 3.75
CA LEU A 126 -19.59 -0.29 2.33
C LEU A 126 -18.13 0.15 2.13
N ALA A 127 -17.63 1.06 2.97
CA ALA A 127 -16.25 1.53 2.88
C ALA A 127 -15.21 0.45 3.19
N MET A 128 -15.53 -0.57 4.00
CA MET A 128 -14.58 -1.65 4.29
C MET A 128 -14.43 -2.66 3.14
N LEU A 129 -15.42 -2.80 2.24
CA LEU A 129 -15.41 -3.83 1.19
C LEU A 129 -14.19 -3.74 0.26
N PRO A 130 -13.80 -2.57 -0.27
CA PRO A 130 -12.57 -2.44 -1.06
C PRO A 130 -11.30 -2.84 -0.28
N HIS A 131 -11.25 -2.59 1.04
CA HIS A 131 -10.10 -2.97 1.88
C HIS A 131 -10.04 -4.49 2.12
N ILE A 132 -11.19 -5.17 2.23
CA ILE A 132 -11.25 -6.65 2.26
C ILE A 132 -10.71 -7.21 0.95
N ALA A 133 -11.14 -6.67 -0.19
CA ALA A 133 -10.62 -7.08 -1.49
C ALA A 133 -9.11 -6.88 -1.60
N SER A 134 -8.58 -5.74 -1.16
CA SER A 134 -7.14 -5.47 -1.11
C SER A 134 -6.39 -6.48 -0.23
N PHE A 135 -6.90 -6.77 0.97
CA PHE A 135 -6.29 -7.73 1.89
C PHE A 135 -6.11 -9.11 1.27
N LEU A 136 -7.15 -9.62 0.62
CA LEU A 136 -7.12 -10.94 -0.01
C LEU A 136 -6.16 -10.96 -1.20
N PHE A 137 -6.22 -9.96 -2.04
CA PHE A 137 -5.49 -9.95 -3.31
C PHE A 137 -4.04 -9.47 -3.22
N LEU A 138 -3.62 -8.79 -2.13
CA LEU A 138 -2.20 -8.55 -1.86
C LEU A 138 -1.40 -9.86 -1.74
N ASN A 139 -1.97 -10.87 -1.07
CA ASN A 139 -1.32 -12.17 -0.97
C ASN A 139 -1.34 -12.91 -2.32
N ILE A 140 -2.47 -12.89 -3.02
CA ILE A 140 -2.61 -13.52 -4.35
C ILE A 140 -1.62 -12.90 -5.35
N GLY A 141 -1.45 -11.56 -5.33
CA GLY A 141 -0.49 -10.86 -6.19
C GLY A 141 0.95 -11.29 -5.93
N GLY A 142 1.34 -11.53 -4.66
CA GLY A 142 2.64 -12.10 -4.31
C GLY A 142 2.81 -13.51 -4.86
N TYR A 143 1.87 -14.41 -4.57
CA TYR A 143 1.89 -15.79 -5.09
C TYR A 143 1.90 -15.85 -6.61
N PHE A 144 1.19 -14.97 -7.28
CA PHE A 144 1.20 -14.87 -8.74
C PHE A 144 2.59 -14.52 -9.28
N ALA A 145 3.27 -13.57 -8.66
CA ALA A 145 4.62 -13.21 -9.05
C ALA A 145 5.60 -14.38 -8.86
N ASP A 146 5.52 -15.07 -7.71
CA ASP A 146 6.35 -16.25 -7.42
C ASP A 146 6.08 -17.39 -8.41
N PHE A 147 4.81 -17.65 -8.74
CA PHE A 147 4.41 -18.63 -9.73
C PHE A 147 5.02 -18.34 -11.12
N LEU A 148 5.00 -17.10 -11.57
CA LEU A 148 5.57 -16.71 -12.86
C LEU A 148 7.11 -16.82 -12.84
N THR A 149 7.75 -16.43 -11.75
CA THR A 149 9.20 -16.52 -11.56
C THR A 149 9.65 -17.98 -11.57
N ASN A 150 8.93 -18.86 -10.86
CA ASN A 150 9.19 -20.30 -10.83
C ASN A 150 9.00 -20.99 -12.20
N LYS A 151 8.18 -20.41 -13.08
CA LYS A 151 8.06 -20.83 -14.48
C LYS A 151 9.21 -20.35 -15.38
N GLY A 152 10.19 -19.65 -14.83
CA GLY A 152 11.36 -19.17 -15.57
C GLY A 152 11.13 -17.86 -16.35
N ILE A 153 10.04 -17.13 -16.07
CA ILE A 153 9.82 -15.79 -16.65
C ILE A 153 10.83 -14.84 -16.03
N LYS A 154 11.45 -13.99 -16.85
CA LYS A 154 12.43 -12.99 -16.39
C LYS A 154 11.85 -12.13 -15.30
N LEU A 155 12.58 -11.96 -14.19
CA LEU A 155 12.12 -11.24 -13.01
C LEU A 155 11.61 -9.82 -13.33
N LEU A 156 12.34 -9.07 -14.16
CA LEU A 156 11.90 -7.73 -14.60
C LEU A 156 10.54 -7.77 -15.31
N THR A 157 10.30 -8.78 -16.15
CA THR A 157 9.01 -8.93 -16.84
C THR A 157 7.90 -9.20 -15.84
N VAL A 158 8.14 -10.05 -14.83
CA VAL A 158 7.17 -10.33 -13.75
C VAL A 158 6.85 -9.05 -12.98
N ARG A 159 7.88 -8.27 -12.58
CA ARG A 159 7.69 -7.00 -11.85
C ARG A 159 6.85 -6.00 -12.65
N LYS A 160 7.21 -5.81 -13.93
CA LYS A 160 6.48 -4.91 -14.84
C LYS A 160 5.06 -5.37 -15.09
N LEU A 161 4.83 -6.67 -15.30
CA LEU A 161 3.49 -7.23 -15.51
C LEU A 161 2.61 -7.04 -14.28
N CYS A 162 3.08 -7.43 -13.10
CA CYS A 162 2.34 -7.25 -11.85
C CYS A 162 2.00 -5.78 -11.59
N ASN A 163 2.96 -4.88 -11.82
CA ASN A 163 2.73 -3.45 -11.64
C ASN A 163 1.76 -2.88 -12.68
N SER A 164 1.83 -3.34 -13.94
CA SER A 164 0.90 -2.91 -15.00
C SER A 164 -0.53 -3.38 -14.73
N ILE A 165 -0.71 -4.61 -14.21
CA ILE A 165 -2.01 -5.10 -13.77
C ILE A 165 -2.54 -4.23 -12.63
N ALA A 166 -1.69 -3.94 -11.62
CA ALA A 166 -2.08 -3.16 -10.47
C ALA A 166 -2.52 -1.74 -10.86
N PHE A 167 -1.67 -1.00 -11.54
CA PHE A 167 -1.92 0.40 -11.86
C PHE A 167 -2.89 0.58 -13.03
N GLY A 168 -2.75 -0.24 -14.08
CA GLY A 168 -3.65 -0.21 -15.23
C GLY A 168 -5.07 -0.62 -14.87
N GLY A 169 -5.22 -1.75 -14.19
CA GLY A 169 -6.53 -2.24 -13.75
C GLY A 169 -7.22 -1.29 -12.77
N SER A 170 -6.49 -0.82 -11.74
CA SER A 170 -7.04 0.14 -10.78
C SER A 170 -7.41 1.46 -11.46
N GLY A 171 -6.54 2.00 -12.33
CA GLY A 171 -6.80 3.25 -13.06
C GLY A 171 -8.03 3.15 -13.97
N ILE A 172 -8.21 2.04 -14.68
CA ILE A 172 -9.42 1.80 -15.51
C ILE A 172 -10.67 1.76 -14.61
N CYS A 173 -10.62 1.03 -13.50
CA CYS A 173 -11.75 0.99 -12.57
C CYS A 173 -12.14 2.38 -12.06
N LEU A 174 -11.14 3.23 -11.72
CA LEU A 174 -11.39 4.60 -11.28
C LEU A 174 -12.04 5.46 -12.37
N CYS A 175 -11.69 5.27 -13.64
CA CYS A 175 -12.34 5.96 -14.75
C CYS A 175 -13.79 5.50 -14.99
N ILE A 176 -14.14 4.27 -14.57
CA ILE A 176 -15.50 3.73 -14.74
C ILE A 176 -16.45 4.21 -13.61
N VAL A 177 -15.92 4.53 -12.41
CA VAL A 177 -16.77 4.95 -11.28
C VAL A 177 -17.73 6.07 -11.63
N PRO A 178 -17.29 7.18 -12.29
CA PRO A 178 -18.19 8.28 -12.66
C PRO A 178 -19.32 7.92 -13.61
N GLU A 179 -19.17 6.83 -14.36
CA GLU A 179 -20.16 6.37 -15.37
C GLU A 179 -21.27 5.50 -14.75
N LEU A 180 -21.17 5.21 -13.44
CA LEU A 180 -22.10 4.31 -12.75
C LEU A 180 -23.07 5.09 -11.85
N GLU A 181 -24.35 4.75 -11.95
CA GLU A 181 -25.42 5.37 -11.15
C GLU A 181 -25.75 4.57 -9.88
N SER A 182 -25.51 3.26 -9.88
CA SER A 182 -25.89 2.41 -8.76
C SER A 182 -24.80 2.31 -7.71
N VAL A 183 -25.17 2.48 -6.44
CA VAL A 183 -24.26 2.31 -5.28
C VAL A 183 -23.56 0.95 -5.31
N ALA A 184 -24.30 -0.12 -5.60
CA ALA A 184 -23.75 -1.46 -5.68
C ALA A 184 -22.72 -1.61 -6.80
N GLY A 185 -22.97 -1.03 -7.97
CA GLY A 185 -22.04 -1.03 -9.11
C GLY A 185 -20.76 -0.26 -8.78
N ILE A 186 -20.87 0.92 -8.16
CA ILE A 186 -19.75 1.76 -7.73
C ILE A 186 -18.87 1.00 -6.72
N ILE A 187 -19.47 0.43 -5.69
CA ILE A 187 -18.71 -0.35 -4.70
C ILE A 187 -18.07 -1.59 -5.32
N ALA A 188 -18.77 -2.30 -6.22
CA ALA A 188 -18.22 -3.46 -6.90
C ALA A 188 -17.01 -3.10 -7.77
N ILE A 189 -17.06 -2.01 -8.55
CA ILE A 189 -15.93 -1.58 -9.37
C ILE A 189 -14.76 -1.06 -8.51
N MET A 190 -15.03 -0.42 -7.37
CA MET A 190 -13.99 -0.04 -6.41
C MET A 190 -13.32 -1.27 -5.78
N CYS A 191 -14.08 -2.31 -5.44
CA CYS A 191 -13.52 -3.60 -5.00
C CYS A 191 -12.63 -4.20 -6.10
N LEU A 192 -13.08 -4.20 -7.36
CA LEU A 192 -12.30 -4.70 -8.49
C LEU A 192 -11.00 -3.90 -8.68
N GLY A 193 -11.04 -2.58 -8.55
CA GLY A 193 -9.84 -1.74 -8.56
C GLY A 193 -8.83 -2.13 -7.46
N ASN A 194 -9.31 -2.42 -6.25
CA ASN A 194 -8.47 -2.89 -5.15
C ASN A 194 -7.95 -4.33 -5.35
N ILE A 195 -8.71 -5.19 -6.03
CA ILE A 195 -8.25 -6.52 -6.47
C ILE A 195 -7.04 -6.38 -7.40
N PHE A 196 -7.14 -5.53 -8.43
CA PHE A 196 -6.01 -5.23 -9.29
C PHE A 196 -4.84 -4.61 -8.51
N GLY A 197 -5.12 -3.65 -7.63
CA GLY A 197 -4.12 -3.02 -6.77
C GLY A 197 -3.29 -4.02 -5.94
N GLY A 198 -3.87 -5.16 -5.56
CA GLY A 198 -3.19 -6.23 -4.84
C GLY A 198 -1.97 -6.81 -5.57
N PHE A 199 -1.95 -6.77 -6.90
CA PHE A 199 -0.79 -7.23 -7.69
C PHE A 199 0.46 -6.35 -7.50
N SER A 200 0.35 -5.15 -6.92
CA SER A 200 1.50 -4.32 -6.55
C SER A 200 2.49 -5.04 -5.61
N ALA A 201 2.02 -6.01 -4.83
CA ALA A 201 2.85 -6.86 -3.98
C ALA A 201 3.91 -7.62 -4.77
N GLY A 202 3.59 -8.10 -5.97
CA GLY A 202 4.55 -8.73 -6.90
C GLY A 202 5.30 -7.73 -7.80
N GLY A 203 4.93 -6.44 -7.76
CA GLY A 203 5.49 -5.36 -8.55
C GLY A 203 6.51 -4.50 -7.79
N PHE A 204 6.21 -3.19 -7.65
CA PHE A 204 7.13 -2.22 -7.07
C PHE A 204 7.48 -2.47 -5.60
N ILE A 205 6.56 -3.08 -4.82
CA ILE A 205 6.76 -3.24 -3.36
C ILE A 205 7.99 -4.11 -3.07
N VAL A 206 8.15 -5.24 -3.76
CA VAL A 206 9.29 -6.14 -3.55
C VAL A 206 10.52 -5.76 -4.37
N ASN A 207 10.39 -4.87 -5.35
CA ASN A 207 11.49 -4.48 -6.24
C ASN A 207 12.64 -3.74 -5.52
N HIS A 208 12.40 -3.20 -4.31
CA HIS A 208 13.45 -2.65 -3.44
C HIS A 208 14.52 -3.72 -3.12
N ALA A 209 14.08 -4.97 -2.86
CA ALA A 209 15.00 -6.08 -2.59
C ALA A 209 15.77 -6.53 -3.84
N ASP A 210 15.17 -6.40 -5.02
CA ASP A 210 15.85 -6.77 -6.27
C ASP A 210 17.00 -5.80 -6.58
N ILE A 211 16.76 -4.46 -6.46
CA ILE A 211 17.77 -3.45 -6.83
C ILE A 211 18.83 -3.20 -5.76
N GLY A 212 18.56 -3.56 -4.50
CA GLY A 212 19.51 -3.36 -3.40
C GLY A 212 19.24 -4.32 -2.24
N PRO A 213 19.61 -5.62 -2.40
CA PRO A 213 19.31 -6.65 -1.38
C PRO A 213 19.85 -6.29 0.01
N ARG A 214 21.08 -5.75 0.09
CA ARG A 214 21.72 -5.34 1.35
C ARG A 214 21.15 -4.04 1.93
N HIS A 215 20.50 -3.24 1.11
CA HIS A 215 19.98 -1.91 1.46
C HIS A 215 18.45 -1.83 1.43
N THR A 216 17.74 -2.94 1.32
CA THR A 216 16.28 -3.00 1.13
C THR A 216 15.53 -2.12 2.14
N GLY A 217 15.85 -2.22 3.42
CA GLY A 217 15.19 -1.41 4.46
C GLY A 217 15.46 0.09 4.32
N ARG A 218 16.66 0.49 3.92
CA ARG A 218 17.01 1.91 3.69
C ARG A 218 16.31 2.46 2.45
N LEU A 219 16.29 1.69 1.36
CA LEU A 219 15.59 2.06 0.12
C LEU A 219 14.09 2.21 0.38
N MET A 220 13.49 1.25 1.09
CA MET A 220 12.09 1.33 1.51
C MET A 220 11.83 2.54 2.40
N GLY A 221 12.73 2.87 3.34
CA GLY A 221 12.62 4.07 4.18
C GLY A 221 12.61 5.35 3.35
N ILE A 222 13.50 5.48 2.36
CA ILE A 222 13.57 6.64 1.46
C ILE A 222 12.29 6.77 0.63
N THR A 223 11.87 5.69 -0.03
CA THR A 223 10.67 5.74 -0.87
C THR A 223 9.42 5.97 -0.05
N ASN A 224 9.32 5.39 1.16
CA ASN A 224 8.18 5.56 2.05
C ASN A 224 8.07 7.00 2.59
N MET A 225 9.21 7.66 2.86
CA MET A 225 9.22 9.07 3.25
C MET A 225 8.58 9.95 2.17
N ILE A 226 8.92 9.73 0.89
CA ILE A 226 8.33 10.46 -0.23
C ILE A 226 6.88 10.04 -0.44
N ALA A 227 6.59 8.75 -0.32
CA ALA A 227 5.25 8.19 -0.46
C ALA A 227 4.29 8.49 0.71
N ALA A 228 4.77 9.13 1.78
CA ALA A 228 3.91 9.67 2.83
C ALA A 228 3.33 11.06 2.49
N LEU A 229 3.99 11.82 1.61
CA LEU A 229 3.53 13.17 1.20
C LEU A 229 2.10 13.20 0.64
N PRO A 230 1.64 12.19 -0.15
CA PRO A 230 0.26 12.12 -0.59
C PRO A 230 -0.78 12.15 0.52
N GLY A 231 -0.45 11.67 1.73
CA GLY A 231 -1.36 11.74 2.88
C GLY A 231 -1.73 13.18 3.26
N LEU A 232 -0.80 14.11 3.08
CA LEU A 232 -1.04 15.54 3.31
C LEU A 232 -1.64 16.19 2.06
N VAL A 233 -0.97 16.03 0.91
CA VAL A 233 -1.30 16.74 -0.33
C VAL A 233 -2.61 16.24 -0.93
N GLY A 234 -2.84 14.92 -0.95
CA GLY A 234 -4.01 14.30 -1.56
C GLY A 234 -5.33 14.71 -0.90
N GLY A 235 -5.33 14.77 0.45
CA GLY A 235 -6.52 15.22 1.19
C GLY A 235 -6.89 16.68 0.89
N VAL A 236 -5.88 17.57 0.92
CA VAL A 236 -6.07 19.01 0.63
C VAL A 236 -6.52 19.24 -0.81
N LEU A 237 -5.85 18.61 -1.79
CA LEU A 237 -6.21 18.76 -3.20
C LEU A 237 -7.62 18.25 -3.48
N THR A 238 -8.02 17.14 -2.88
CA THR A 238 -9.39 16.61 -3.03
C THR A 238 -10.40 17.60 -2.49
N GLY A 239 -10.16 18.20 -1.30
CA GLY A 239 -11.04 19.25 -0.76
C GLY A 239 -11.16 20.45 -1.70
N ILE A 240 -10.05 20.98 -2.21
CA ILE A 240 -10.03 22.10 -3.16
C ILE A 240 -10.80 21.74 -4.46
N ILE A 241 -10.61 20.53 -5.00
CA ILE A 241 -11.34 20.10 -6.19
C ILE A 241 -12.84 20.10 -5.93
N LEU A 242 -13.28 19.55 -4.80
CA LEU A 242 -14.70 19.50 -4.46
C LEU A 242 -15.29 20.90 -4.20
N ASP A 243 -14.56 21.78 -3.52
CA ASP A 243 -14.99 23.14 -3.25
C ASP A 243 -15.16 23.97 -4.54
N VAL A 244 -14.28 23.79 -5.52
CA VAL A 244 -14.29 24.55 -6.78
C VAL A 244 -15.26 23.95 -7.80
N THR A 245 -15.32 22.62 -7.89
CA THR A 245 -16.04 21.94 -8.98
C THR A 245 -17.34 21.29 -8.55
N ASN A 246 -17.53 21.08 -7.26
CA ASN A 246 -18.64 20.29 -6.69
C ASN A 246 -18.84 18.93 -7.38
N SER A 247 -17.75 18.32 -7.87
CA SER A 247 -17.80 17.10 -8.68
C SER A 247 -16.84 16.02 -8.14
N TRP A 248 -17.40 14.89 -7.75
CA TRP A 248 -16.64 13.69 -7.40
C TRP A 248 -15.97 13.06 -8.63
N ASP A 249 -16.55 13.19 -9.81
CA ASP A 249 -16.02 12.61 -11.05
C ASP A 249 -14.61 13.12 -11.33
N ILE A 250 -14.39 14.43 -11.13
CA ILE A 250 -13.06 15.05 -11.30
C ILE A 250 -12.06 14.47 -10.31
N VAL A 251 -12.47 14.20 -9.08
CA VAL A 251 -11.60 13.54 -8.08
C VAL A 251 -11.16 12.17 -8.59
N PHE A 252 -12.12 11.34 -9.08
CA PHE A 252 -11.80 10.02 -9.61
C PHE A 252 -10.87 10.08 -10.82
N TYR A 253 -11.11 10.99 -11.76
CA TYR A 253 -10.24 11.15 -12.94
C TYR A 253 -8.84 11.64 -12.59
N VAL A 254 -8.69 12.54 -11.61
CA VAL A 254 -7.38 13.00 -11.12
C VAL A 254 -6.62 11.83 -10.49
N VAL A 255 -7.26 11.05 -9.62
CA VAL A 255 -6.63 9.88 -9.00
C VAL A 255 -6.27 8.83 -10.05
N ALA A 256 -7.14 8.59 -11.04
CA ALA A 256 -6.85 7.69 -12.16
C ALA A 256 -5.63 8.15 -12.96
N GLY A 257 -5.55 9.44 -13.30
CA GLY A 257 -4.42 10.03 -14.03
C GLY A 257 -3.10 9.86 -13.29
N ILE A 258 -3.08 10.12 -11.97
CA ILE A 258 -1.90 9.91 -11.11
C ILE A 258 -1.53 8.40 -11.06
N THR A 259 -2.53 7.52 -10.97
CA THR A 259 -2.32 6.07 -10.98
C THR A 259 -1.70 5.63 -12.31
N PHE A 260 -2.24 6.01 -13.45
CA PHE A 260 -1.66 5.69 -14.76
C PHE A 260 -0.24 6.24 -14.91
N PHE A 261 0.00 7.48 -14.48
CA PHE A 261 1.34 8.07 -14.51
C PHE A 261 2.35 7.20 -13.75
N GLY A 262 2.02 6.78 -12.51
CA GLY A 262 2.87 5.90 -11.71
C GLY A 262 3.15 4.56 -12.40
N GLY A 263 2.13 3.95 -13.00
CA GLY A 263 2.25 2.70 -13.75
C GLY A 263 3.15 2.83 -14.99
N ILE A 264 2.95 3.86 -15.79
CA ILE A 264 3.74 4.11 -17.00
C ILE A 264 5.19 4.43 -16.65
N PHE A 265 5.42 5.29 -15.65
CA PHE A 265 6.77 5.64 -15.21
C PHE A 265 7.53 4.39 -14.74
N TYR A 266 6.90 3.53 -13.95
CA TYR A 266 7.50 2.28 -13.54
C TYR A 266 7.76 1.35 -14.74
N LEU A 267 6.81 1.22 -15.65
CA LEU A 267 6.97 0.37 -16.84
C LEU A 267 8.19 0.76 -17.69
N VAL A 268 8.48 2.07 -17.78
CA VAL A 268 9.61 2.58 -18.57
C VAL A 268 10.94 2.39 -17.83
N PHE A 269 11.03 2.79 -16.56
CA PHE A 269 12.29 2.98 -15.85
C PHE A 269 12.66 1.88 -14.85
N ALA A 270 11.76 0.91 -14.56
CA ALA A 270 12.05 -0.14 -13.59
C ALA A 270 13.14 -1.09 -14.10
N SER A 271 13.99 -1.51 -13.16
CA SER A 271 15.00 -2.56 -13.32
C SER A 271 14.95 -3.55 -12.15
N THR A 272 15.47 -4.75 -12.36
CA THR A 272 15.74 -5.75 -11.32
C THR A 272 17.25 -6.01 -11.17
N ASP A 273 18.08 -5.29 -11.92
CA ASP A 273 19.53 -5.38 -11.78
C ASP A 273 19.94 -4.66 -10.49
N LYS A 274 20.93 -5.23 -9.78
CA LYS A 274 21.45 -4.65 -8.57
C LYS A 274 22.06 -3.27 -8.83
N GLN A 275 21.53 -2.25 -8.16
CA GLN A 275 21.97 -0.86 -8.25
C GLN A 275 22.80 -0.44 -7.03
N PHE A 276 22.56 -1.11 -5.90
CA PHE A 276 23.12 -0.80 -4.59
C PHE A 276 23.63 -2.10 -3.95
N ASP A 277 24.92 -2.32 -4.02
CA ASP A 277 25.64 -3.42 -3.37
C ASP A 277 26.66 -2.88 -2.37
#